data_f4a5303f7c2c663d98ef1425a6928a92
#
_entry.id   f4a5303f7c2c663d98ef1425a6928a92
#
_cell.length_a   1.000
_cell.length_b   1.000
_cell.length_c   1.000
_cell.angle_alpha   90.00
_cell.angle_beta   90.00
_cell.angle_gamma   90.00
#
_symmetry.space_group_name_H-M   'P 1'
#
loop_
_entity.id
_entity.type
_entity.pdbx_description
1 polymer ?
#
loop_
_entity_poly.entity_id
_entity_poly.type
_entity_poly.pdbx_seq_one_letter_code
_entity_poly.pdbx_strand_id
1 'polypeptide(L)'
;VELENFNLSHVPVHIMSHDQLSMYAVYMSVLGNRPDLFPGSPYVNRYYHTQYEKYEIPPEALADEQFAAIIKEAEKYLGYPYVWGGSSPDTSFDCSGFVSYVYNNCGLHWSFGRLGAEGLRGMCAYVSPESARPGDLIFFEKTYDTTGASHVGIYVGNNRMLHCGDPI
;
A
#
# COMPACT_ATOMS: atom_id res chain seq x y z
N VAL A 1 -19.80 -30.25 7.47
CA VAL A 1 -19.20 -29.80 8.72
C VAL A 1 -19.31 -28.30 8.72
N GLU A 2 -20.12 -27.79 9.62
CA GLU A 2 -20.30 -26.35 9.79
C GLU A 2 -19.07 -25.80 10.50
N LEU A 3 -18.07 -25.39 9.74
CA LEU A 3 -16.84 -24.78 10.27
C LEU A 3 -17.14 -23.52 11.10
N GLU A 4 -18.25 -22.85 10.82
CA GLU A 4 -18.71 -21.67 11.55
C GLU A 4 -19.05 -21.99 13.02
N ASN A 5 -19.53 -23.19 13.32
CA ASN A 5 -19.87 -23.57 14.68
C ASN A 5 -18.67 -23.80 15.60
N PHE A 6 -17.48 -23.97 15.02
CA PHE A 6 -16.25 -24.21 15.78
C PHE A 6 -15.39 -22.98 15.93
N ASN A 7 -15.74 -21.87 15.26
CA ASN A 7 -14.93 -20.63 15.24
C ASN A 7 -13.43 -20.90 15.02
N LEU A 8 -13.13 -21.78 14.08
CA LEU A 8 -11.77 -22.24 13.80
C LEU A 8 -10.89 -21.17 13.14
N SER A 9 -11.45 -20.01 12.81
CA SER A 9 -10.71 -18.89 12.24
C SER A 9 -9.55 -18.40 13.12
N HIS A 10 -9.60 -18.66 14.42
CA HIS A 10 -8.55 -18.27 15.37
C HIS A 10 -7.49 -19.35 15.59
N VAL A 11 -7.79 -20.61 15.29
CA VAL A 11 -6.86 -21.72 15.53
C VAL A 11 -5.56 -21.57 14.75
N PRO A 12 -5.58 -21.20 13.46
CA PRO A 12 -4.37 -21.01 12.68
C PRO A 12 -3.42 -19.98 13.30
N VAL A 13 -3.95 -18.88 13.83
CA VAL A 13 -3.15 -17.79 14.41
C VAL A 13 -2.28 -18.26 15.59
N HIS A 14 -2.74 -19.25 16.34
CA HIS A 14 -2.02 -19.77 17.51
C HIS A 14 -0.95 -20.83 17.19
N ILE A 15 -1.01 -21.42 16.00
CA ILE A 15 -0.12 -22.51 15.58
C ILE A 15 0.80 -22.15 14.40
N MET A 16 0.56 -21.00 13.77
CA MET A 16 1.36 -20.53 12.65
C MET A 16 2.70 -19.97 13.12
N SER A 17 3.76 -20.22 12.33
CA SER A 17 5.00 -19.49 12.43
C SER A 17 4.79 -18.02 12.05
N HIS A 18 5.77 -17.15 12.38
CA HIS A 18 5.73 -15.73 12.03
C HIS A 18 5.53 -15.51 10.51
N ASP A 19 6.23 -16.29 9.68
CA ASP A 19 6.09 -16.20 8.22
C ASP A 19 4.70 -16.63 7.73
N GLN A 20 4.16 -17.68 8.34
CA GLN A 20 2.81 -18.15 8.05
C GLN A 20 1.76 -17.16 8.51
N LEU A 21 1.96 -16.49 9.66
CA LEU A 21 1.08 -15.41 10.12
C LEU A 21 1.10 -14.22 9.17
N SER A 22 2.26 -13.85 8.66
CA SER A 22 2.39 -12.79 7.66
C SER A 22 1.65 -13.15 6.38
N MET A 23 1.81 -14.37 5.88
CA MET A 23 1.06 -14.86 4.71
C MET A 23 -0.45 -14.96 4.98
N TYR A 24 -0.83 -15.40 6.17
CA TYR A 24 -2.25 -15.46 6.56
C TYR A 24 -2.87 -14.07 6.60
N ALA A 25 -2.18 -13.08 7.16
CA ALA A 25 -2.63 -11.68 7.14
C ALA A 25 -2.82 -11.15 5.72
N VAL A 26 -1.92 -11.52 4.80
CA VAL A 26 -2.05 -11.22 3.36
C VAL A 26 -3.30 -11.86 2.78
N TYR A 27 -3.50 -13.16 2.99
CA TYR A 27 -4.70 -13.85 2.50
C TYR A 27 -5.97 -13.26 3.08
N MET A 28 -5.98 -12.92 4.37
CA MET A 28 -7.13 -12.31 5.02
C MET A 28 -7.42 -10.92 4.49
N SER A 29 -6.39 -10.13 4.16
CA SER A 29 -6.56 -8.81 3.53
C SER A 29 -7.14 -8.92 2.11
N VAL A 30 -6.71 -9.91 1.34
CA VAL A 30 -7.22 -10.18 -0.02
C VAL A 30 -8.64 -10.72 0.01
N LEU A 31 -8.89 -11.73 0.84
CA LEU A 31 -10.23 -12.33 1.01
C LEU A 31 -11.17 -11.40 1.78
N GLY A 32 -10.63 -10.52 2.62
CA GLY A 32 -11.36 -9.46 3.32
C GLY A 32 -12.04 -8.47 2.38
N ASN A 33 -11.63 -8.41 1.11
CA ASN A 33 -12.31 -7.65 0.06
C ASN A 33 -13.54 -8.36 -0.52
N ARG A 34 -13.81 -9.56 -0.06
CA ARG A 34 -14.99 -10.35 -0.41
C ARG A 34 -15.83 -10.60 0.85
N PRO A 35 -16.49 -9.54 1.39
CA PRO A 35 -17.33 -9.67 2.58
C PRO A 35 -18.50 -10.62 2.36
N ASP A 36 -18.89 -10.81 1.11
CA ASP A 36 -19.88 -11.78 0.67
C ASP A 36 -19.48 -13.23 1.00
N LEU A 37 -18.17 -13.52 1.07
CA LEU A 37 -17.64 -14.85 1.42
C LEU A 37 -17.53 -15.07 2.94
N PHE A 38 -17.46 -13.99 3.72
CA PHE A 38 -17.23 -14.03 5.17
C PHE A 38 -18.19 -13.09 5.92
N PRO A 39 -19.51 -13.25 5.75
CA PRO A 39 -20.48 -12.39 6.42
C PRO A 39 -20.33 -12.46 7.94
N GLY A 40 -20.18 -11.32 8.59
CA GLY A 40 -20.08 -11.23 10.05
C GLY A 40 -18.69 -11.51 10.64
N SER A 41 -17.66 -11.72 9.81
CA SER A 41 -16.28 -11.85 10.31
C SER A 41 -15.76 -10.51 10.84
N PRO A 42 -15.35 -10.41 12.13
CA PRO A 42 -14.80 -9.18 12.68
C PRO A 42 -13.47 -8.79 12.03
N TYR A 43 -12.81 -9.71 11.34
CA TYR A 43 -11.57 -9.45 10.59
C TYR A 43 -11.84 -8.81 9.23
N VAL A 44 -12.91 -9.23 8.55
CA VAL A 44 -13.32 -8.65 7.26
C VAL A 44 -13.75 -7.19 7.43
N ASN A 45 -14.48 -6.88 8.51
CA ASN A 45 -14.95 -5.53 8.78
C ASN A 45 -13.84 -4.53 9.15
N ARG A 46 -12.68 -5.00 9.61
CA ARG A 46 -11.55 -4.11 9.94
C ARG A 46 -11.00 -3.37 8.74
N TYR A 47 -10.98 -4.00 7.57
CA TYR A 47 -10.40 -3.43 6.34
C TYR A 47 -11.43 -2.69 5.48
N TYR A 48 -12.73 -2.91 5.73
CA TYR A 48 -13.81 -2.28 4.97
C TYR A 48 -14.17 -0.86 5.43
N HIS A 49 -13.69 -0.45 6.60
CA HIS A 49 -14.00 0.85 7.18
C HIS A 49 -12.82 1.84 7.16
N THR A 50 -11.86 1.66 6.31
CA THR A 50 -11.01 2.78 5.93
C THR A 50 -11.88 3.75 5.13
N GLN A 51 -12.59 4.61 5.84
CA GLN A 51 -13.02 5.86 5.26
C GLN A 51 -11.73 6.55 4.83
N TYR A 52 -11.48 6.53 3.52
CA TYR A 52 -10.43 7.38 2.98
C TYR A 52 -10.78 8.80 3.41
N GLU A 53 -10.00 9.38 4.31
CA GLU A 53 -10.09 10.81 4.51
C GLU A 53 -9.88 11.42 3.13
N LYS A 54 -10.93 12.04 2.61
CA LYS A 54 -10.87 12.72 1.32
C LYS A 54 -9.90 13.87 1.48
N TYR A 55 -8.64 13.62 1.18
CA TYR A 55 -7.61 14.64 1.19
C TYR A 55 -7.67 15.42 -0.11
N GLU A 56 -7.89 16.71 0.00
CA GLU A 56 -7.80 17.62 -1.13
C GLU A 56 -6.34 18.03 -1.31
N ILE A 57 -5.76 17.60 -2.42
CA ILE A 57 -4.39 18.00 -2.78
C ILE A 57 -4.37 19.49 -3.04
N PRO A 58 -3.43 20.25 -2.44
CA PRO A 58 -3.33 21.68 -2.66
C PRO A 58 -3.22 22.02 -4.16
N PRO A 59 -4.02 22.97 -4.67
CA PRO A 59 -3.98 23.34 -6.09
C PRO A 59 -2.60 23.77 -6.58
N GLU A 60 -1.81 24.41 -5.70
CA GLU A 60 -0.44 24.82 -5.99
C GLU A 60 0.48 23.61 -6.23
N ALA A 61 0.25 22.48 -5.56
CA ALA A 61 1.00 21.25 -5.81
C ALA A 61 0.68 20.66 -7.18
N LEU A 62 -0.59 20.73 -7.61
CA LEU A 62 -1.03 20.27 -8.93
C LEU A 62 -0.54 21.17 -10.08
N ALA A 63 0.02 22.34 -9.79
CA ALA A 63 0.68 23.16 -10.79
C ALA A 63 2.01 22.56 -11.28
N ASP A 64 2.61 21.64 -10.52
CA ASP A 64 3.72 20.82 -10.99
C ASP A 64 3.19 19.69 -11.89
N GLU A 65 3.53 19.77 -13.18
CA GLU A 65 3.03 18.83 -14.19
C GLU A 65 3.47 17.38 -13.92
N GLN A 66 4.65 17.19 -13.33
CA GLN A 66 5.14 15.85 -12.99
C GLN A 66 4.33 15.26 -11.85
N PHE A 67 4.14 16.02 -10.79
CA PHE A 67 3.31 15.59 -9.66
C PHE A 67 1.87 15.35 -10.10
N ALA A 68 1.29 16.24 -10.91
CA ALA A 68 -0.06 16.08 -11.43
C ALA A 68 -0.22 14.78 -12.24
N ALA A 69 0.78 14.42 -13.05
CA ALA A 69 0.78 13.17 -13.80
C ALA A 69 0.84 11.93 -12.88
N ILE A 70 1.69 11.97 -11.84
CA ILE A 70 1.81 10.91 -10.84
C ILE A 70 0.47 10.70 -10.13
N ILE A 71 -0.13 11.78 -9.62
CA ILE A 71 -1.39 11.70 -8.87
C ILE A 71 -2.54 11.23 -9.76
N LYS A 72 -2.65 11.73 -10.97
CA LYS A 72 -3.67 11.30 -11.94
C LYS A 72 -3.60 9.79 -12.20
N GLU A 73 -2.40 9.23 -12.22
CA GLU A 73 -2.23 7.77 -12.34
C GLU A 73 -2.61 7.06 -11.04
N ALA A 74 -2.12 7.56 -9.90
CA ALA A 74 -2.32 6.96 -8.59
C ALA A 74 -3.81 6.91 -8.17
N GLU A 75 -4.57 7.95 -8.47
CA GLU A 75 -5.99 8.06 -8.12
C GLU A 75 -6.87 6.96 -8.74
N LYS A 76 -6.43 6.36 -9.85
CA LYS A 76 -7.17 5.24 -10.48
C LYS A 76 -7.26 4.01 -9.58
N TYR A 77 -6.37 3.89 -8.62
CA TYR A 77 -6.20 2.71 -7.76
C TYR A 77 -6.61 2.97 -6.31
N LEU A 78 -7.23 4.11 -6.03
CA LEU A 78 -7.79 4.38 -4.70
C LEU A 78 -8.82 3.30 -4.34
N GLY A 79 -8.68 2.75 -3.14
CA GLY A 79 -9.57 1.69 -2.69
C GLY A 79 -9.13 0.28 -3.09
N TYR A 80 -8.07 0.12 -3.85
CA TYR A 80 -7.52 -1.21 -4.13
C TYR A 80 -6.99 -1.84 -2.84
N PRO A 81 -7.25 -3.13 -2.64
CA PRO A 81 -6.77 -3.83 -1.45
C PRO A 81 -5.25 -3.96 -1.45
N TYR A 82 -4.66 -3.97 -0.25
CA TYR A 82 -3.26 -4.35 -0.10
C TYR A 82 -3.08 -5.84 -0.38
N VAL A 83 -2.15 -6.18 -1.25
CA VAL A 83 -1.76 -7.56 -1.56
C VAL A 83 -0.24 -7.66 -1.56
N TRP A 84 0.32 -8.43 -0.64
CA TRP A 84 1.77 -8.65 -0.58
C TRP A 84 2.32 -9.18 -1.90
N GLY A 85 3.31 -8.49 -2.47
CA GLY A 85 3.88 -8.81 -3.78
C GLY A 85 3.03 -8.36 -4.96
N GLY A 86 1.84 -7.81 -4.73
CA GLY A 86 0.99 -7.23 -5.77
C GLY A 86 1.65 -6.03 -6.44
N SER A 87 1.49 -5.90 -7.76
CA SER A 87 2.24 -4.93 -8.55
C SER A 87 1.53 -4.43 -9.80
N SER A 88 0.25 -4.76 -9.96
CA SER A 88 -0.56 -4.35 -11.11
C SER A 88 -2.04 -4.27 -10.73
N PRO A 89 -2.89 -3.60 -11.54
CA PRO A 89 -4.33 -3.60 -11.30
C PRO A 89 -4.96 -5.00 -11.21
N ASP A 90 -4.39 -5.98 -11.92
CA ASP A 90 -4.91 -7.35 -11.94
C ASP A 90 -4.58 -8.12 -10.65
N THR A 91 -3.47 -7.79 -10.02
CA THR A 91 -2.98 -8.45 -8.80
C THR A 91 -3.24 -7.65 -7.54
N SER A 92 -3.79 -6.42 -7.68
CA SER A 92 -3.69 -5.38 -6.67
C SER A 92 -2.24 -5.02 -6.33
N PHE A 93 -1.99 -4.36 -5.21
CA PHE A 93 -0.70 -3.75 -4.94
C PHE A 93 -0.22 -4.02 -3.50
N ASP A 94 1.09 -4.14 -3.32
CA ASP A 94 1.76 -3.79 -2.08
C ASP A 94 2.28 -2.34 -2.16
N CYS A 95 2.90 -1.85 -1.09
CA CYS A 95 3.38 -0.46 -1.01
C CYS A 95 4.33 -0.09 -2.15
N SER A 96 5.32 -0.92 -2.39
CA SER A 96 6.35 -0.70 -3.41
C SER A 96 5.89 -1.06 -4.82
N GLY A 97 4.98 -2.03 -4.94
CA GLY A 97 4.32 -2.37 -6.19
C GLY A 97 3.44 -1.24 -6.71
N PHE A 98 2.67 -0.62 -5.81
CA PHE A 98 1.87 0.57 -6.11
C PHE A 98 2.76 1.71 -6.62
N VAL A 99 3.78 2.09 -5.86
CA VAL A 99 4.71 3.16 -6.27
C VAL A 99 5.39 2.83 -7.59
N SER A 100 5.95 1.62 -7.73
CA SER A 100 6.60 1.21 -8.99
C SER A 100 5.64 1.30 -10.17
N TYR A 101 4.41 0.82 -10.00
CA TYR A 101 3.41 0.82 -11.08
C TYR A 101 3.03 2.25 -11.47
N VAL A 102 2.69 3.09 -10.49
CA VAL A 102 2.30 4.48 -10.73
C VAL A 102 3.38 5.24 -11.51
N TYR A 103 4.62 5.18 -11.05
CA TYR A 103 5.72 5.92 -11.69
C TYR A 103 6.04 5.38 -13.09
N ASN A 104 6.00 4.07 -13.31
CA ASN A 104 6.22 3.51 -14.65
C ASN A 104 5.08 3.81 -15.64
N ASN A 105 3.87 4.17 -15.16
CA ASN A 105 2.68 4.33 -16.00
C ASN A 105 2.10 5.75 -16.02
N CYS A 106 2.65 6.70 -15.27
CA CYS A 106 2.14 8.09 -15.20
C CYS A 106 2.45 8.94 -16.45
N GLY A 107 3.10 8.36 -17.47
CA GLY A 107 3.36 9.04 -18.74
C GLY A 107 4.64 9.88 -18.77
N LEU A 108 5.45 9.88 -17.72
CA LEU A 108 6.71 10.61 -17.62
C LEU A 108 7.93 9.82 -18.13
N HIS A 109 7.69 8.71 -18.85
CA HIS A 109 8.71 7.87 -19.46
C HIS A 109 9.72 7.23 -18.48
N TRP A 110 9.38 7.14 -17.19
CA TRP A 110 10.15 6.34 -16.26
C TRP A 110 9.92 4.84 -16.56
N SER A 111 10.97 4.06 -16.52
CA SER A 111 10.92 2.64 -16.86
C SER A 111 11.96 1.89 -16.05
N PHE A 112 11.74 1.77 -14.74
CA PHE A 112 12.61 1.03 -13.83
C PHE A 112 12.03 -0.32 -13.38
N GLY A 113 10.83 -0.65 -13.87
CA GLY A 113 10.16 -1.91 -13.55
C GLY A 113 9.64 -1.99 -12.11
N ARG A 114 9.44 -3.21 -11.61
CA ARG A 114 8.98 -3.47 -10.25
C ARG A 114 10.18 -3.57 -9.30
N LEU A 115 10.23 -2.70 -8.31
CA LEU A 115 11.24 -2.70 -7.25
C LEU A 115 10.56 -2.83 -5.87
N GLY A 116 11.27 -3.41 -4.90
CA GLY A 116 10.88 -3.34 -3.49
C GLY A 116 11.19 -1.96 -2.90
N ALA A 117 10.70 -1.69 -1.67
CA ALA A 117 10.89 -0.39 -1.01
C ALA A 117 12.37 0.01 -0.91
N GLU A 118 13.26 -0.92 -0.53
CA GLU A 118 14.70 -0.66 -0.46
C GLU A 118 15.32 -0.44 -1.84
N GLY A 119 14.86 -1.15 -2.87
CA GLY A 119 15.30 -0.94 -4.25
C GLY A 119 14.92 0.45 -4.78
N LEU A 120 13.69 0.90 -4.48
CA LEU A 120 13.24 2.26 -4.80
C LEU A 120 14.08 3.31 -4.06
N ARG A 121 14.34 3.09 -2.75
CA ARG A 121 15.20 3.99 -1.97
C ARG A 121 16.59 4.13 -2.57
N GLY A 122 17.16 3.03 -3.02
CA GLY A 122 18.48 3.00 -3.67
C GLY A 122 18.56 3.77 -4.99
N MET A 123 17.44 4.05 -5.63
CA MET A 123 17.36 4.86 -6.85
C MET A 123 17.14 6.35 -6.59
N CYS A 124 16.73 6.72 -5.36
CA CYS A 124 16.41 8.09 -5.01
C CYS A 124 17.61 8.82 -4.41
N ALA A 125 17.73 10.11 -4.68
CA ALA A 125 18.59 11.01 -3.92
C ALA A 125 17.89 11.37 -2.60
N TYR A 126 18.66 11.47 -1.50
CA TYR A 126 18.13 11.93 -0.23
C TYR A 126 17.74 13.42 -0.32
N VAL A 127 16.56 13.72 0.17
CA VAL A 127 16.02 15.07 0.36
C VAL A 127 15.67 15.25 1.83
N SER A 128 16.03 16.41 2.41
CA SER A 128 15.63 16.68 3.79
C SER A 128 14.11 16.89 3.90
N PRO A 129 13.48 16.57 5.05
CA PRO A 129 12.03 16.75 5.21
C PRO A 129 11.54 18.17 4.90
N GLU A 130 12.38 19.19 5.21
CA GLU A 130 12.06 20.60 4.97
C GLU A 130 12.08 20.97 3.49
N SER A 131 12.79 20.18 2.67
CA SER A 131 12.93 20.38 1.23
C SER A 131 12.04 19.42 0.42
N ALA A 132 11.32 18.53 1.08
CA ALA A 132 10.47 17.55 0.43
C ALA A 132 9.34 18.23 -0.36
N ARG A 133 9.09 17.73 -1.54
CA ARG A 133 8.07 18.24 -2.47
C ARG A 133 7.04 17.15 -2.79
N PRO A 134 5.79 17.51 -3.09
CA PRO A 134 4.83 16.56 -3.62
C PRO A 134 5.42 15.77 -4.81
N GLY A 135 5.26 14.44 -4.75
CA GLY A 135 5.90 13.51 -5.69
C GLY A 135 7.22 12.91 -5.20
N ASP A 136 7.81 13.41 -4.12
CA ASP A 136 8.92 12.71 -3.48
C ASP A 136 8.44 11.44 -2.77
N LEU A 137 9.33 10.48 -2.57
CA LEU A 137 9.02 9.23 -1.90
C LEU A 137 9.42 9.30 -0.42
N ILE A 138 8.51 8.84 0.44
CA ILE A 138 8.78 8.68 1.88
C ILE A 138 9.03 7.21 2.14
N PHE A 139 10.13 6.90 2.81
CA PHE A 139 10.52 5.54 3.16
C PHE A 139 10.49 5.34 4.66
N PHE A 140 9.99 4.18 5.09
CA PHE A 140 9.95 3.76 6.47
C PHE A 140 10.74 2.47 6.64
N GLU A 141 11.40 2.35 7.78
CA GLU A 141 12.09 1.14 8.19
C GLU A 141 11.32 0.46 9.33
N LYS A 142 11.52 -0.85 9.48
CA LYS A 142 11.00 -1.63 10.62
C LYS A 142 9.46 -1.66 10.74
N THR A 143 8.74 -1.46 9.66
CA THR A 143 7.29 -1.72 9.64
C THR A 143 7.01 -3.23 9.67
N TYR A 144 7.97 -4.04 9.25
CA TYR A 144 8.08 -5.48 9.47
C TYR A 144 9.56 -5.88 9.54
N ASP A 145 9.85 -7.13 9.91
CA ASP A 145 11.23 -7.61 10.09
C ASP A 145 11.93 -7.78 8.74
N THR A 146 12.68 -6.77 8.34
CA THR A 146 13.52 -6.74 7.14
C THR A 146 14.63 -5.71 7.28
N THR A 147 15.67 -5.85 6.47
CA THR A 147 16.77 -4.89 6.40
C THR A 147 16.42 -3.76 5.44
N GLY A 148 16.65 -2.53 5.88
CA GLY A 148 16.42 -1.33 5.07
C GLY A 148 14.97 -0.88 5.03
N ALA A 149 14.57 -0.22 3.95
CA ALA A 149 13.22 0.29 3.81
C ALA A 149 12.21 -0.85 3.68
N SER A 150 11.23 -0.86 4.58
CA SER A 150 10.16 -1.85 4.66
C SER A 150 8.82 -1.33 4.14
N HIS A 151 8.66 -0.01 4.02
CA HIS A 151 7.46 0.61 3.44
C HIS A 151 7.80 1.88 2.67
N VAL A 152 6.93 2.25 1.73
CA VAL A 152 7.08 3.44 0.90
C VAL A 152 5.73 4.05 0.56
N GLY A 153 5.69 5.37 0.50
CA GLY A 153 4.54 6.17 0.03
C GLY A 153 4.97 7.36 -0.81
N ILE A 154 4.02 7.96 -1.50
CA ILE A 154 4.20 9.18 -2.31
C ILE A 154 3.81 10.37 -1.44
N TYR A 155 4.72 11.30 -1.21
CA TYR A 155 4.42 12.53 -0.50
C TYR A 155 3.46 13.40 -1.31
N VAL A 156 2.39 13.87 -0.67
CA VAL A 156 1.35 14.68 -1.33
C VAL A 156 1.22 16.07 -0.72
N GLY A 157 2.19 16.49 0.08
CA GLY A 157 2.16 17.78 0.78
C GLY A 157 1.51 17.71 2.16
N ASN A 158 1.69 18.76 2.96
CA ASN A 158 1.05 18.94 4.28
C ASN A 158 1.24 17.75 5.24
N ASN A 159 2.44 17.14 5.26
CA ASN A 159 2.77 15.95 6.06
C ASN A 159 1.84 14.75 5.79
N ARG A 160 1.34 14.63 4.56
CA ARG A 160 0.52 13.51 4.14
C ARG A 160 1.19 12.73 3.02
N MET A 161 0.86 11.46 2.93
CA MET A 161 1.32 10.57 1.85
C MET A 161 0.16 9.74 1.31
N LEU A 162 0.29 9.37 0.05
CA LEU A 162 -0.53 8.35 -0.60
C LEU A 162 0.27 7.05 -0.60
N HIS A 163 -0.29 5.99 -0.05
CA HIS A 163 0.38 4.70 0.03
C HIS A 163 -0.62 3.54 -0.07
N CYS A 164 -0.12 2.35 -0.33
CA CYS A 164 -0.87 1.11 -0.26
C CYS A 164 -0.41 0.33 0.97
N GLY A 165 -1.30 0.11 1.94
CA GLY A 165 -1.02 -0.60 3.19
C GLY A 165 -1.90 -0.11 4.34
N ASP A 166 -1.79 -0.81 5.47
CA ASP A 166 -2.38 -0.37 6.73
C ASP A 166 -1.67 0.88 7.27
N PRO A 167 -2.29 1.61 8.22
CA PRO A 167 -1.60 2.67 8.94
C PRO A 167 -0.28 2.14 9.52
N ILE A 168 0.77 2.91 9.30
CA ILE A 168 2.13 2.58 9.71
C ILE A 168 2.34 3.02 11.14
#